data_95afa5bc7ddaec096026c4505e3474d8
#
_entry.id   95afa5bc7ddaec096026c4505e3474d8
#
_cell.length_a   1.000
_cell.length_b   1.000
_cell.length_c   1.000
_cell.angle_alpha   90.00
_cell.angle_beta   90.00
_cell.angle_gamma   90.00
#
_symmetry.space_group_name_H-M   'P 1'
#
loop_
_entity.id
_entity.type
_entity.pdbx_description
1 polymer ?
#
loop_
_entity_poly.entity_id
_entity_poly.type
_entity_poly.pdbx_seq_one_letter_code
_entity_poly.pdbx_strand_id
1 'polypeptide(L)'
;MRLLARCLNITTVCPLTLLYQLARPLLFRLDPETAHDVTLGLLARALRMGLLPTKHFATAQPIRAMGLDFPNPVGLAAGLDKNGAYIDALAALGFGFIEIGTVTPRPQPGNPKPRMFRLVEEQAVINRMGFNNGGVDRLIENVKRSRFRGILGINIGKNFDTPIEHAADDYLACLDKVYDHASYITVNISSPNTKNLRQLQQENEFDALVAALKQKQKILHAQHNKYVPLAIKIAPDLSEADIDMIADRLLAHGIDGVIATNTTVSRAGVERSPHHREAGGLSGKPLQHAATTVVCRLAQQLKDRIPIIGVGGIDSAAAATEKFVAGATLVQVYSGLIYRGPNLLREIMAGRC
;
A
#
# COMPACT_ATOMS: atom_id res chain seq x y z
N MET A 1 -24.39 36.53 -2.47
CA MET A 1 -23.19 36.82 -1.64
C MET A 1 -22.89 35.84 -0.51
N ARG A 2 -23.30 34.54 -0.59
CA ARG A 2 -22.98 33.51 0.43
C ARG A 2 -22.21 32.28 -0.10
N LEU A 3 -21.80 32.26 -1.38
CA LEU A 3 -21.05 31.14 -1.99
C LEU A 3 -19.51 31.35 -2.07
N LEU A 4 -19.02 32.57 -1.79
CA LEU A 4 -17.57 32.90 -1.89
C LEU A 4 -16.77 32.75 -0.58
N ALA A 5 -17.41 32.36 0.54
CA ALA A 5 -16.76 32.32 1.84
C ALA A 5 -16.21 30.93 2.24
N ARG A 6 -16.27 29.90 1.38
CA ARG A 6 -15.80 28.55 1.71
C ARG A 6 -14.41 28.17 1.17
N CYS A 7 -13.78 29.03 0.36
CA CYS A 7 -12.46 28.75 -0.25
C CYS A 7 -11.27 29.40 0.43
N LEU A 8 -11.41 30.04 1.59
CA LEU A 8 -10.34 30.78 2.26
C LEU A 8 -10.07 30.25 3.69
N ASN A 9 -9.50 29.05 3.81
CA ASN A 9 -8.83 28.65 5.05
C ASN A 9 -7.72 27.57 4.78
N ILE A 10 -6.85 27.80 3.80
CA ILE A 10 -5.75 26.88 3.42
C ILE A 10 -4.38 27.38 3.92
N THR A 11 -4.28 28.35 4.78
CA THR A 11 -2.98 28.96 5.16
C THR A 11 -2.43 28.59 6.54
N THR A 12 -3.03 27.73 7.31
CA THR A 12 -2.37 27.20 8.51
C THR A 12 -1.59 25.94 8.19
N VAL A 13 -0.28 26.07 7.98
CA VAL A 13 0.63 24.92 7.90
C VAL A 13 0.44 24.10 9.18
N CYS A 14 0.09 22.83 9.03
CA CYS A 14 -0.09 21.94 10.17
C CYS A 14 1.23 21.89 10.97
N PRO A 15 1.21 22.09 12.29
CA PRO A 15 2.42 22.00 13.11
C PRO A 15 3.25 20.73 12.88
N LEU A 16 2.58 19.61 12.65
CA LEU A 16 3.22 18.34 12.31
C LEU A 16 3.99 18.38 10.99
N THR A 17 3.47 19.13 9.99
CA THR A 17 4.15 19.32 8.70
C THR A 17 5.43 20.12 8.86
N LEU A 18 5.37 21.23 9.61
CA LEU A 18 6.54 22.05 9.87
C LEU A 18 7.60 21.27 10.65
N LEU A 19 7.18 20.55 11.69
CA LEU A 19 8.06 19.69 12.47
C LEU A 19 8.74 18.64 11.60
N TYR A 20 7.99 18.00 10.68
CA TYR A 20 8.55 17.02 9.76
C TYR A 20 9.57 17.64 8.80
N GLN A 21 9.26 18.81 8.23
CA GLN A 21 10.17 19.53 7.33
C GLN A 21 11.50 19.89 8.00
N LEU A 22 11.47 20.29 9.26
CA LEU A 22 12.67 20.58 10.06
C LEU A 22 13.44 19.29 10.46
N ALA A 23 12.73 18.23 10.79
CA ALA A 23 13.36 16.96 11.21
C ALA A 23 13.90 16.15 10.02
N ARG A 24 13.31 16.27 8.81
CA ARG A 24 13.66 15.47 7.64
C ARG A 24 15.15 15.52 7.28
N PRO A 25 15.86 16.67 7.25
CA PRO A 25 17.28 16.71 6.92
C PRO A 25 18.14 15.88 7.90
N LEU A 26 17.77 15.84 9.17
CA LEU A 26 18.43 15.04 10.20
C LEU A 26 18.12 13.55 10.04
N LEU A 27 16.86 13.20 9.82
CA LEU A 27 16.41 11.82 9.57
C LEU A 27 17.07 11.25 8.30
N PHE A 28 17.33 12.08 7.30
CA PHE A 28 17.94 11.64 6.05
C PHE A 28 19.46 11.39 6.17
N ARG A 29 20.10 11.82 7.26
CA ARG A 29 21.49 11.44 7.59
C ARG A 29 21.60 10.05 8.21
N LEU A 30 20.51 9.55 8.78
CA LEU A 30 20.46 8.21 9.35
C LEU A 30 20.34 7.16 8.24
N ASP A 31 20.77 5.93 8.55
CA ASP A 31 20.41 4.77 7.73
C ASP A 31 18.89 4.74 7.48
N PRO A 32 18.42 4.42 6.26
CA PRO A 32 16.99 4.50 5.93
C PRO A 32 16.07 3.64 6.80
N GLU A 33 16.49 2.45 7.21
CA GLU A 33 15.71 1.56 8.05
C GLU A 33 15.69 2.07 9.50
N THR A 34 16.81 2.59 9.99
CA THR A 34 16.88 3.27 11.30
C THR A 34 16.01 4.52 11.35
N ALA A 35 16.03 5.34 10.30
CA ALA A 35 15.17 6.53 10.20
C ALA A 35 13.69 6.16 10.21
N HIS A 36 13.31 5.06 9.55
CA HIS A 36 11.95 4.52 9.57
C HIS A 36 11.50 4.18 11.00
N ASP A 37 12.30 3.37 11.72
CA ASP A 37 11.98 2.92 13.07
C ASP A 37 11.88 4.10 14.05
N VAL A 38 12.83 5.04 13.98
CA VAL A 38 12.83 6.27 14.81
C VAL A 38 11.59 7.11 14.53
N THR A 39 11.25 7.33 13.26
CA THR A 39 10.11 8.16 12.87
C THR A 39 8.79 7.57 13.35
N LEU A 40 8.55 6.28 13.15
CA LEU A 40 7.33 5.61 13.61
C LEU A 40 7.25 5.56 15.15
N GLY A 41 8.40 5.31 15.80
CA GLY A 41 8.47 5.35 17.26
C GLY A 41 8.15 6.72 17.86
N LEU A 42 8.67 7.79 17.25
CA LEU A 42 8.35 9.18 17.66
C LEU A 42 6.89 9.52 17.38
N LEU A 43 6.34 9.13 16.24
CA LEU A 43 4.94 9.34 15.91
C LEU A 43 4.00 8.66 16.92
N ALA A 44 4.30 7.41 17.29
CA ALA A 44 3.53 6.68 18.29
C ALA A 44 3.63 7.31 19.70
N ARG A 45 4.79 7.86 20.06
CA ARG A 45 4.95 8.61 21.32
C ARG A 45 4.15 9.90 21.29
N ALA A 46 4.21 10.65 20.19
CA ALA A 46 3.45 11.90 20.03
C ALA A 46 1.94 11.65 20.15
N LEU A 47 1.42 10.57 19.57
CA LEU A 47 0.02 10.18 19.72
C LEU A 47 -0.32 9.92 21.19
N ARG A 48 0.49 9.13 21.90
CA ARG A 48 0.26 8.83 23.33
C ARG A 48 0.27 10.05 24.23
N MET A 49 1.05 11.07 23.85
CA MET A 49 1.10 12.37 24.57
C MET A 49 -0.03 13.33 24.15
N GLY A 50 -0.94 12.92 23.25
CA GLY A 50 -2.03 13.78 22.76
C GLY A 50 -1.58 14.91 21.83
N LEU A 51 -0.37 14.83 21.27
CA LEU A 51 0.19 15.87 20.40
C LEU A 51 -0.24 15.74 18.93
N LEU A 52 -0.90 14.64 18.56
CA LEU A 52 -1.39 14.45 17.19
C LEU A 52 -2.89 14.81 17.10
N PRO A 53 -3.30 15.45 15.99
CA PRO A 53 -4.71 15.71 15.76
C PRO A 53 -5.46 14.38 15.53
N THR A 54 -6.62 14.25 16.16
CA THR A 54 -7.51 13.09 15.99
C THR A 54 -8.54 13.28 14.88
N LYS A 55 -8.48 14.40 14.14
CA LYS A 55 -9.44 14.70 13.07
C LYS A 55 -9.09 13.95 11.80
N HIS A 56 -10.02 13.12 11.35
CA HIS A 56 -9.94 12.46 10.05
C HIS A 56 -10.36 13.43 8.93
N PHE A 57 -9.67 13.36 7.80
CA PHE A 57 -10.14 14.01 6.57
C PHE A 57 -11.22 13.13 5.96
N ALA A 58 -12.44 13.65 5.90
CA ALA A 58 -13.54 12.98 5.21
C ALA A 58 -13.96 13.81 4.00
N THR A 59 -14.34 13.16 2.94
CA THR A 59 -15.05 13.79 1.81
C THR A 59 -16.50 14.04 2.18
N ALA A 60 -17.19 14.91 1.43
CA ALA A 60 -18.61 15.17 1.65
C ALA A 60 -19.48 13.90 1.52
N GLN A 61 -19.01 12.96 0.68
CA GLN A 61 -19.61 11.63 0.54
C GLN A 61 -18.50 10.58 0.56
N PRO A 62 -18.70 9.42 1.25
CA PRO A 62 -17.76 8.33 1.23
C PRO A 62 -17.62 7.76 -0.19
N ILE A 63 -16.42 7.20 -0.48
CA ILE A 63 -16.18 6.54 -1.76
C ILE A 63 -16.47 5.06 -1.60
N ARG A 64 -17.43 4.56 -2.37
CA ARG A 64 -17.81 3.14 -2.36
C ARG A 64 -16.86 2.33 -3.24
N ALA A 65 -16.15 1.38 -2.65
CA ALA A 65 -15.29 0.43 -3.37
C ALA A 65 -15.22 -0.91 -2.63
N MET A 66 -15.16 -2.03 -3.34
CA MET A 66 -15.08 -3.38 -2.74
C MET A 66 -16.18 -3.66 -1.70
N GLY A 67 -17.35 -3.04 -1.81
CA GLY A 67 -18.42 -3.14 -0.81
C GLY A 67 -18.22 -2.33 0.46
N LEU A 68 -17.15 -1.54 0.57
CA LEU A 68 -16.76 -0.71 1.71
C LEU A 68 -16.96 0.78 1.42
N ASP A 69 -17.20 1.58 2.46
CA ASP A 69 -17.36 3.03 2.38
C ASP A 69 -16.12 3.73 2.93
N PHE A 70 -15.25 4.20 2.03
CA PHE A 70 -14.00 4.87 2.36
C PHE A 70 -14.26 6.35 2.66
N PRO A 71 -13.86 6.87 3.84
CA PRO A 71 -14.10 8.26 4.23
C PRO A 71 -13.36 9.27 3.36
N ASN A 72 -12.24 8.87 2.76
CA ASN A 72 -11.53 9.61 1.72
C ASN A 72 -10.72 8.63 0.84
N PRO A 73 -10.31 9.03 -0.38
CA PRO A 73 -9.68 8.13 -1.34
C PRO A 73 -8.20 7.84 -1.10
N VAL A 74 -7.57 8.43 -0.10
CA VAL A 74 -6.11 8.35 0.09
C VAL A 74 -5.77 7.38 1.20
N GLY A 75 -5.12 6.29 0.85
CA GLY A 75 -4.65 5.26 1.78
C GLY A 75 -3.15 5.25 1.98
N LEU A 76 -2.73 4.57 3.04
CA LEU A 76 -1.35 4.18 3.26
C LEU A 76 -1.09 2.83 2.61
N ALA A 77 -0.03 2.74 1.78
CA ALA A 77 0.37 1.48 1.17
C ALA A 77 1.05 0.54 2.17
N ALA A 78 0.89 -0.77 1.97
CA ALA A 78 1.60 -1.79 2.72
C ALA A 78 3.13 -1.63 2.66
N GLY A 79 3.81 -2.10 3.69
CA GLY A 79 5.27 -2.07 3.83
C GLY A 79 5.79 -1.05 4.82
N LEU A 80 5.02 0.02 5.13
CA LEU A 80 5.42 1.01 6.13
C LEU A 80 5.24 0.45 7.55
N ASP A 81 4.13 -0.18 7.85
CA ASP A 81 3.89 -0.90 9.10
C ASP A 81 3.65 -2.39 8.82
N LYS A 82 4.72 -3.17 8.77
CA LYS A 82 4.63 -4.59 8.41
C LYS A 82 3.99 -5.47 9.48
N ASN A 83 4.04 -5.03 10.72
CA ASN A 83 3.55 -5.80 11.85
C ASN A 83 2.27 -5.24 12.49
N GLY A 84 1.72 -4.15 11.97
CA GLY A 84 0.55 -3.49 12.58
C GLY A 84 0.85 -2.84 13.94
N ALA A 85 2.10 -2.44 14.19
CA ALA A 85 2.54 -1.89 15.47
C ALA A 85 2.22 -0.40 15.64
N TYR A 86 1.90 0.30 14.54
CA TYR A 86 1.76 1.75 14.48
C TYR A 86 0.44 2.22 13.88
N ILE A 87 -0.56 1.35 13.78
CA ILE A 87 -1.86 1.60 13.12
C ILE A 87 -2.49 2.91 13.63
N ASP A 88 -2.64 3.07 14.94
CA ASP A 88 -3.29 4.26 15.54
C ASP A 88 -2.54 5.56 15.23
N ALA A 89 -1.21 5.50 15.24
CA ALA A 89 -0.36 6.66 14.97
C ALA A 89 -0.40 7.07 13.49
N LEU A 90 -0.43 6.10 12.59
CA LEU A 90 -0.57 6.31 11.15
C LEU A 90 -1.98 6.80 10.81
N ALA A 91 -3.01 6.28 11.46
CA ALA A 91 -4.39 6.73 11.30
C ALA A 91 -4.56 8.22 11.67
N ALA A 92 -3.85 8.68 12.72
CA ALA A 92 -3.87 10.08 13.14
C ALA A 92 -3.32 11.06 12.07
N LEU A 93 -2.63 10.58 11.05
CA LEU A 93 -2.19 11.40 9.91
C LEU A 93 -3.34 11.76 8.95
N GLY A 94 -4.50 11.07 9.05
CA GLY A 94 -5.71 11.40 8.30
C GLY A 94 -5.97 10.55 7.04
N PHE A 95 -5.33 9.40 6.92
CA PHE A 95 -5.62 8.44 5.85
C PHE A 95 -7.08 7.96 5.89
N GLY A 96 -7.68 7.79 4.73
CA GLY A 96 -9.01 7.19 4.58
C GLY A 96 -9.00 5.68 4.86
N PHE A 97 -7.87 5.04 4.65
CA PHE A 97 -7.63 3.64 4.95
C PHE A 97 -6.15 3.35 5.15
N ILE A 98 -5.83 2.29 5.86
CA ILE A 98 -4.46 1.87 6.14
C ILE A 98 -4.29 0.44 5.68
N GLU A 99 -3.21 0.16 4.95
CA GLU A 99 -2.80 -1.19 4.61
C GLU A 99 -1.51 -1.54 5.36
N ILE A 100 -1.60 -2.54 6.25
CA ILE A 100 -0.47 -3.09 7.01
C ILE A 100 0.06 -4.38 6.36
N GLY A 101 1.23 -4.81 6.74
CA GLY A 101 1.92 -5.97 6.11
C GLY A 101 3.00 -5.49 5.12
N THR A 102 3.53 -6.35 4.26
CA THR A 102 3.16 -7.73 3.99
C THR A 102 3.58 -8.62 5.15
N VAL A 103 2.64 -9.44 5.59
CA VAL A 103 2.87 -10.44 6.61
C VAL A 103 2.90 -11.84 5.98
N THR A 104 3.68 -12.74 6.58
CA THR A 104 3.79 -14.16 6.20
C THR A 104 3.33 -15.04 7.34
N PRO A 105 2.99 -16.33 7.11
CA PRO A 105 2.55 -17.23 8.18
C PRO A 105 3.52 -17.29 9.36
N ARG A 106 4.80 -17.49 9.05
CA ARG A 106 5.89 -17.54 10.04
C ARG A 106 6.69 -16.24 10.04
N PRO A 107 7.28 -15.84 11.19
CA PRO A 107 8.21 -14.70 11.22
C PRO A 107 9.43 -14.97 10.32
N GLN A 108 9.95 -13.91 9.71
CA GLN A 108 11.18 -13.98 8.93
C GLN A 108 11.96 -12.66 8.98
N PRO A 109 13.31 -12.73 8.99
CA PRO A 109 14.17 -11.55 9.11
C PRO A 109 14.21 -10.69 7.84
N GLY A 110 13.83 -11.25 6.69
CA GLY A 110 14.01 -10.66 5.37
C GLY A 110 15.45 -10.77 4.88
N ASN A 111 15.79 -10.03 3.83
CA ASN A 111 17.12 -10.06 3.22
C ASN A 111 18.17 -9.37 4.11
N PRO A 112 19.49 -9.70 3.95
CA PRO A 112 20.58 -9.06 4.68
C PRO A 112 20.61 -7.53 4.48
N LYS A 113 21.08 -6.81 5.50
CA LYS A 113 21.34 -5.36 5.43
C LYS A 113 22.71 -5.08 4.78
N PRO A 114 22.90 -3.91 4.11
CA PRO A 114 21.92 -2.88 3.82
C PRO A 114 20.91 -3.31 2.74
N ARG A 115 19.66 -2.96 2.92
CA ARG A 115 18.55 -3.41 2.07
C ARG A 115 17.53 -2.32 1.72
N MET A 116 17.85 -1.07 2.06
CA MET A 116 17.06 0.11 1.71
C MET A 116 17.99 1.27 1.37
N PHE A 117 17.76 1.91 0.23
CA PHE A 117 18.59 2.98 -0.31
C PHE A 117 17.71 4.15 -0.73
N ARG A 118 18.01 5.35 -0.20
CA ARG A 118 17.31 6.59 -0.59
C ARG A 118 18.03 7.24 -1.75
N LEU A 119 17.29 7.60 -2.77
CA LEU A 119 17.72 8.36 -3.93
C LEU A 119 17.09 9.75 -3.80
N VAL A 120 17.79 10.65 -3.11
CA VAL A 120 17.18 11.91 -2.63
C VAL A 120 16.85 12.86 -3.78
N GLU A 121 17.71 12.98 -4.77
CA GLU A 121 17.52 13.86 -5.93
C GLU A 121 16.33 13.38 -6.77
N GLU A 122 16.17 12.08 -6.94
CA GLU A 122 15.11 11.46 -7.71
C GLU A 122 13.82 11.25 -6.89
N GLN A 123 13.81 11.62 -5.61
CA GLN A 123 12.70 11.36 -4.66
C GLN A 123 12.23 9.89 -4.70
N ALA A 124 13.18 8.98 -4.65
CA ALA A 124 12.99 7.56 -4.85
C ALA A 124 13.63 6.72 -3.74
N VAL A 125 13.19 5.46 -3.63
CA VAL A 125 13.76 4.46 -2.73
C VAL A 125 13.92 3.15 -3.47
N ILE A 126 15.12 2.56 -3.42
CA ILE A 126 15.34 1.17 -3.79
C ILE A 126 15.33 0.34 -2.51
N ASN A 127 14.56 -0.75 -2.50
CA ASN A 127 14.54 -1.67 -1.37
C ASN A 127 14.56 -3.13 -1.81
N ARG A 128 15.18 -3.97 -0.97
CA ARG A 128 15.18 -5.43 -1.06
C ARG A 128 14.82 -6.06 0.30
N MET A 129 13.74 -5.58 0.92
CA MET A 129 13.38 -5.94 2.29
C MET A 129 13.10 -7.43 2.48
N GLY A 130 12.48 -8.11 1.50
CA GLY A 130 12.22 -9.56 1.54
C GLY A 130 11.16 -9.95 2.57
N PHE A 131 10.11 -9.14 2.74
CA PHE A 131 9.01 -9.37 3.66
C PHE A 131 9.45 -9.62 5.12
N ASN A 132 10.43 -8.85 5.63
CA ASN A 132 10.78 -8.91 7.04
C ASN A 132 9.56 -8.59 7.92
N ASN A 133 9.14 -9.53 8.76
CA ASN A 133 7.98 -9.39 9.62
C ASN A 133 8.01 -10.39 10.80
N GLY A 134 7.18 -10.15 11.80
CA GLY A 134 7.07 -10.96 13.01
C GLY A 134 6.10 -12.14 12.92
N GLY A 135 5.60 -12.48 11.73
CA GLY A 135 4.58 -13.50 11.52
C GLY A 135 3.16 -12.99 11.76
N VAL A 136 2.20 -13.73 11.19
CA VAL A 136 0.79 -13.35 11.21
C VAL A 136 0.21 -13.27 12.63
N ASP A 137 0.63 -14.12 13.54
CA ASP A 137 0.12 -14.12 14.92
C ASP A 137 0.48 -12.83 15.65
N ARG A 138 1.72 -12.34 15.52
CA ARG A 138 2.16 -11.06 16.08
C ARG A 138 1.41 -9.88 15.47
N LEU A 139 1.16 -9.91 14.16
CA LEU A 139 0.37 -8.87 13.49
C LEU A 139 -1.04 -8.81 14.10
N ILE A 140 -1.71 -9.96 14.27
CA ILE A 140 -3.05 -10.03 14.86
C ILE A 140 -3.08 -9.51 16.30
N GLU A 141 -2.07 -9.84 17.12
CA GLU A 141 -1.94 -9.29 18.47
C GLU A 141 -1.89 -7.76 18.45
N ASN A 142 -1.14 -7.16 17.53
CA ASN A 142 -1.04 -5.72 17.40
C ASN A 142 -2.35 -5.10 16.91
N VAL A 143 -3.03 -5.74 15.93
CA VAL A 143 -4.36 -5.29 15.45
C VAL A 143 -5.38 -5.31 16.60
N LYS A 144 -5.40 -6.34 17.42
CA LYS A 144 -6.30 -6.44 18.59
C LYS A 144 -6.04 -5.35 19.64
N ARG A 145 -4.80 -4.87 19.77
CA ARG A 145 -4.41 -3.77 20.69
C ARG A 145 -4.74 -2.39 20.13
N SER A 146 -4.89 -2.25 18.81
CA SER A 146 -5.20 -0.98 18.16
C SER A 146 -6.61 -0.52 18.47
N ARG A 147 -6.76 0.81 18.62
CA ARG A 147 -8.05 1.49 18.77
C ARG A 147 -8.65 1.96 17.45
N PHE A 148 -7.93 1.75 16.35
CA PHE A 148 -8.41 2.16 15.04
C PHE A 148 -9.70 1.41 14.67
N ARG A 149 -10.70 2.14 14.17
CA ARG A 149 -12.01 1.61 13.75
C ARG A 149 -12.35 1.97 12.31
N GLY A 150 -11.36 2.47 11.57
CA GLY A 150 -11.50 2.76 10.13
C GLY A 150 -11.21 1.52 9.28
N ILE A 151 -11.05 1.74 7.98
CA ILE A 151 -10.79 0.67 7.03
C ILE A 151 -9.33 0.21 7.12
N LEU A 152 -9.14 -1.02 7.55
CA LEU A 152 -7.85 -1.69 7.70
C LEU A 152 -7.69 -2.78 6.64
N GLY A 153 -6.76 -2.57 5.70
CA GLY A 153 -6.28 -3.62 4.79
C GLY A 153 -5.16 -4.42 5.43
N ILE A 154 -5.16 -5.73 5.24
CA ILE A 154 -4.06 -6.60 5.65
C ILE A 154 -3.47 -7.27 4.42
N ASN A 155 -2.19 -6.96 4.15
CA ASN A 155 -1.44 -7.47 3.01
C ASN A 155 -0.73 -8.76 3.42
N ILE A 156 -0.99 -9.85 2.69
CA ILE A 156 -0.47 -11.18 2.96
C ILE A 156 0.47 -11.65 1.85
N GLY A 157 1.45 -12.47 2.20
CA GLY A 157 2.42 -13.03 1.27
C GLY A 157 2.98 -14.36 1.75
N LYS A 158 3.78 -15.03 0.90
CA LYS A 158 4.42 -16.28 1.24
C LYS A 158 5.75 -16.08 1.96
N ASN A 159 6.15 -17.00 2.80
CA ASN A 159 7.48 -17.07 3.38
C ASN A 159 8.57 -17.25 2.31
N PHE A 160 9.78 -16.80 2.62
CA PHE A 160 10.93 -16.86 1.69
C PHE A 160 11.30 -18.31 1.33
N ASP A 161 11.30 -19.19 2.33
CA ASP A 161 11.68 -20.59 2.23
C ASP A 161 10.57 -21.54 1.73
N THR A 162 9.34 -21.05 1.60
CA THR A 162 8.25 -21.84 1.00
C THR A 162 8.48 -21.94 -0.52
N PRO A 163 8.57 -23.15 -1.11
CA PRO A 163 8.64 -23.34 -2.55
C PRO A 163 7.44 -22.69 -3.27
N ILE A 164 7.63 -22.33 -4.54
CA ILE A 164 6.58 -21.61 -5.28
C ILE A 164 5.34 -22.46 -5.52
N GLU A 165 5.50 -23.76 -5.70
CA GLU A 165 4.44 -24.77 -5.85
C GLU A 165 3.58 -24.90 -4.59
N HIS A 166 4.09 -24.51 -3.43
CA HIS A 166 3.40 -24.48 -2.14
C HIS A 166 3.01 -23.07 -1.69
N ALA A 167 3.13 -22.09 -2.59
CA ALA A 167 2.82 -20.70 -2.26
C ALA A 167 1.38 -20.53 -1.74
N ALA A 168 0.43 -21.23 -2.34
CA ALA A 168 -0.98 -21.16 -1.96
C ALA A 168 -1.21 -21.49 -0.47
N ASP A 169 -0.47 -22.44 0.09
CA ASP A 169 -0.61 -22.85 1.49
C ASP A 169 -0.34 -21.69 2.44
N ASP A 170 0.70 -20.90 2.17
CA ASP A 170 1.06 -19.73 2.97
C ASP A 170 -0.01 -18.62 2.89
N TYR A 171 -0.54 -18.36 1.68
CA TYR A 171 -1.62 -17.38 1.51
C TYR A 171 -2.89 -17.82 2.22
N LEU A 172 -3.26 -19.10 2.11
CA LEU A 172 -4.44 -19.65 2.77
C LEU A 172 -4.32 -19.65 4.30
N ALA A 173 -3.13 -19.96 4.83
CA ALA A 173 -2.84 -19.88 6.25
C ALA A 173 -2.94 -18.44 6.79
N CYS A 174 -2.39 -17.46 6.04
CA CYS A 174 -2.56 -16.05 6.41
C CYS A 174 -4.02 -15.62 6.31
N LEU A 175 -4.70 -15.94 5.19
CA LEU A 175 -6.11 -15.60 4.95
C LEU A 175 -7.00 -16.07 6.09
N ASP A 176 -6.84 -17.30 6.51
CA ASP A 176 -7.59 -17.90 7.63
C ASP A 176 -7.47 -17.05 8.91
N LYS A 177 -6.23 -16.72 9.26
CA LYS A 177 -5.93 -16.02 10.52
C LYS A 177 -6.34 -14.54 10.51
N VAL A 178 -6.18 -13.83 9.37
CA VAL A 178 -6.43 -12.38 9.32
C VAL A 178 -7.88 -12.02 8.97
N TYR A 179 -8.70 -13.00 8.54
CA TYR A 179 -10.01 -12.75 7.94
C TYR A 179 -10.93 -11.89 8.82
N ASP A 180 -11.08 -12.23 10.08
CA ASP A 180 -11.98 -11.51 10.99
C ASP A 180 -11.43 -10.12 11.41
N HIS A 181 -10.14 -9.91 11.23
CA HIS A 181 -9.44 -8.71 11.67
C HIS A 181 -9.27 -7.65 10.57
N ALA A 182 -9.54 -7.99 9.31
CA ALA A 182 -9.39 -7.10 8.17
C ALA A 182 -10.73 -6.51 7.71
N SER A 183 -10.68 -5.28 7.17
CA SER A 183 -11.76 -4.74 6.34
C SER A 183 -11.66 -5.25 4.91
N TYR A 184 -10.44 -5.40 4.36
CA TYR A 184 -10.13 -6.10 3.12
C TYR A 184 -8.75 -6.77 3.23
N ILE A 185 -8.49 -7.75 2.38
CA ILE A 185 -7.22 -8.49 2.38
C ILE A 185 -6.56 -8.31 1.01
N THR A 186 -5.26 -7.95 1.04
CA THR A 186 -4.45 -7.83 -0.18
C THR A 186 -3.55 -9.04 -0.33
N VAL A 187 -3.68 -9.73 -1.46
CA VAL A 187 -2.81 -10.85 -1.86
C VAL A 187 -1.63 -10.29 -2.66
N ASN A 188 -0.44 -10.31 -2.08
CA ASN A 188 0.75 -9.71 -2.68
C ASN A 188 1.55 -10.75 -3.48
N ILE A 189 1.36 -10.78 -4.79
CA ILE A 189 2.06 -11.67 -5.73
C ILE A 189 3.13 -10.95 -6.56
N SER A 190 3.49 -9.73 -6.19
CA SER A 190 4.23 -8.81 -7.07
C SER A 190 5.57 -8.31 -6.53
N SER A 191 6.00 -8.76 -5.34
CA SER A 191 7.29 -8.33 -4.79
C SER A 191 8.46 -8.87 -5.63
N PRO A 192 9.41 -8.01 -6.04
CA PRO A 192 10.62 -8.47 -6.72
C PRO A 192 11.66 -9.05 -5.75
N ASN A 193 11.43 -8.95 -4.45
CA ASN A 193 12.39 -9.24 -3.40
C ASN A 193 12.21 -10.63 -2.76
N THR A 194 11.26 -11.41 -3.26
CA THR A 194 11.00 -12.79 -2.87
C THR A 194 11.18 -13.67 -4.11
N LYS A 195 12.03 -14.71 -3.98
CA LYS A 195 12.40 -15.58 -5.10
C LYS A 195 11.15 -16.14 -5.79
N ASN A 196 11.10 -16.00 -7.11
CA ASN A 196 10.06 -16.54 -8.01
C ASN A 196 8.63 -16.06 -7.73
N LEU A 197 8.40 -15.14 -6.79
CA LEU A 197 7.05 -14.73 -6.39
C LEU A 197 6.22 -14.22 -7.58
N ARG A 198 6.85 -13.49 -8.49
CA ARG A 198 6.18 -12.92 -9.67
C ARG A 198 5.71 -13.97 -10.69
N GLN A 199 6.17 -15.24 -10.58
CA GLN A 199 5.62 -16.34 -11.38
C GLN A 199 4.13 -16.57 -11.09
N LEU A 200 3.66 -16.21 -9.88
CA LEU A 200 2.23 -16.25 -9.53
C LEU A 200 1.36 -15.28 -10.35
N GLN A 201 1.97 -14.43 -11.19
CA GLN A 201 1.25 -13.58 -12.14
C GLN A 201 1.11 -14.21 -13.53
N GLN A 202 1.67 -15.42 -13.76
CA GLN A 202 1.45 -16.22 -14.95
C GLN A 202 0.09 -16.90 -14.88
N GLU A 203 -0.53 -17.15 -16.02
CA GLU A 203 -1.95 -17.53 -16.12
C GLU A 203 -2.34 -18.73 -15.24
N ASN A 204 -1.61 -19.84 -15.37
CA ASN A 204 -1.96 -21.09 -14.67
C ASN A 204 -1.76 -20.96 -13.15
N GLU A 205 -0.65 -20.36 -12.72
CA GLU A 205 -0.32 -20.14 -11.32
C GLU A 205 -1.27 -19.12 -10.69
N PHE A 206 -1.64 -18.09 -11.44
CA PHE A 206 -2.62 -17.09 -11.02
C PHE A 206 -3.99 -17.74 -10.80
N ASP A 207 -4.49 -18.48 -11.76
CA ASP A 207 -5.78 -19.17 -11.68
C ASP A 207 -5.85 -20.14 -10.50
N ALA A 208 -4.82 -20.97 -10.33
CA ALA A 208 -4.76 -21.93 -9.24
C ALA A 208 -4.81 -21.24 -7.86
N LEU A 209 -4.00 -20.20 -7.68
CA LEU A 209 -3.95 -19.43 -6.44
C LEU A 209 -5.28 -18.72 -6.16
N VAL A 210 -5.82 -18.00 -7.15
CA VAL A 210 -7.04 -17.22 -6.97
C VAL A 210 -8.25 -18.10 -6.74
N ALA A 211 -8.35 -19.26 -7.44
CA ALA A 211 -9.41 -20.23 -7.19
C ALA A 211 -9.38 -20.75 -5.75
N ALA A 212 -8.19 -21.12 -5.24
CA ALA A 212 -8.03 -21.59 -3.87
C ALA A 212 -8.42 -20.50 -2.84
N LEU A 213 -8.00 -19.26 -3.07
CA LEU A 213 -8.35 -18.11 -2.22
C LEU A 213 -9.86 -17.83 -2.20
N LYS A 214 -10.53 -17.85 -3.36
CA LYS A 214 -11.98 -17.65 -3.45
C LYS A 214 -12.77 -18.77 -2.78
N GLN A 215 -12.30 -20.01 -2.91
CA GLN A 215 -12.88 -21.14 -2.18
C GLN A 215 -12.77 -20.93 -0.66
N LYS A 216 -11.59 -20.58 -0.16
CA LYS A 216 -11.36 -20.30 1.26
C LYS A 216 -12.17 -19.10 1.74
N GLN A 217 -12.26 -18.02 0.94
CA GLN A 217 -13.08 -16.85 1.25
C GLN A 217 -14.56 -17.23 1.48
N LYS A 218 -15.12 -18.11 0.64
CA LYS A 218 -16.51 -18.60 0.81
C LYS A 218 -16.71 -19.33 2.14
N ILE A 219 -15.76 -20.19 2.50
CA ILE A 219 -15.79 -20.91 3.78
C ILE A 219 -15.75 -19.94 4.95
N LEU A 220 -14.80 -19.00 4.93
CA LEU A 220 -14.62 -18.02 6.01
C LEU A 220 -15.80 -17.03 6.09
N HIS A 221 -16.38 -16.65 4.95
CA HIS A 221 -17.60 -15.84 4.92
C HIS A 221 -18.76 -16.54 5.67
N ALA A 222 -18.96 -17.83 5.42
CA ALA A 222 -19.99 -18.60 6.11
C ALA A 222 -19.69 -18.77 7.62
N GLN A 223 -18.43 -19.00 7.99
CA GLN A 223 -18.01 -19.18 9.39
C GLN A 223 -18.15 -17.88 10.21
N HIS A 224 -17.78 -16.74 9.65
CA HIS A 224 -17.75 -15.45 10.36
C HIS A 224 -18.99 -14.59 10.13
N ASN A 225 -19.90 -15.02 9.27
CA ASN A 225 -21.06 -14.22 8.80
C ASN A 225 -20.64 -12.79 8.35
N LYS A 226 -19.46 -12.69 7.72
CA LYS A 226 -18.81 -11.44 7.35
C LYS A 226 -18.10 -11.62 6.01
N TYR A 227 -18.46 -10.84 5.00
CA TYR A 227 -17.73 -10.83 3.75
C TYR A 227 -16.52 -9.88 3.85
N VAL A 228 -15.31 -10.41 3.64
CA VAL A 228 -14.07 -9.62 3.58
C VAL A 228 -13.55 -9.67 2.15
N PRO A 229 -13.54 -8.53 1.43
CA PRO A 229 -13.11 -8.49 0.04
C PRO A 229 -11.63 -8.78 -0.12
N LEU A 230 -11.27 -9.41 -1.27
CA LEU A 230 -9.91 -9.72 -1.68
C LEU A 230 -9.46 -8.77 -2.78
N ALA A 231 -8.29 -8.17 -2.60
CA ALA A 231 -7.59 -7.38 -3.62
C ALA A 231 -6.29 -8.07 -4.04
N ILE A 232 -5.98 -8.09 -5.32
CA ILE A 232 -4.71 -8.63 -5.84
C ILE A 232 -3.76 -7.48 -6.13
N LYS A 233 -2.52 -7.54 -5.60
CA LYS A 233 -1.49 -6.53 -5.86
C LYS A 233 -0.50 -7.01 -6.90
N ILE A 234 -0.44 -6.29 -8.04
CA ILE A 234 0.35 -6.66 -9.22
C ILE A 234 1.61 -5.80 -9.38
N ALA A 235 2.54 -6.28 -10.21
CA ALA A 235 3.79 -5.59 -10.56
C ALA A 235 3.57 -4.53 -11.65
N PRO A 236 4.46 -3.51 -11.72
CA PRO A 236 4.44 -2.55 -12.83
C PRO A 236 5.16 -3.06 -14.10
N ASP A 237 5.97 -4.11 -13.97
CA ASP A 237 6.85 -4.60 -15.03
C ASP A 237 6.18 -5.72 -15.88
N LEU A 238 4.87 -5.61 -16.08
CA LEU A 238 4.07 -6.54 -16.87
C LEU A 238 3.95 -6.05 -18.31
N SER A 239 3.86 -6.97 -19.26
CA SER A 239 3.48 -6.64 -20.64
C SER A 239 1.98 -6.29 -20.71
N GLU A 240 1.56 -5.63 -21.79
CA GLU A 240 0.14 -5.35 -22.00
C GLU A 240 -0.71 -6.63 -22.03
N ALA A 241 -0.19 -7.69 -22.66
CA ALA A 241 -0.87 -8.99 -22.72
C ALA A 241 -1.03 -9.62 -21.33
N ASP A 242 -0.01 -9.50 -20.45
CA ASP A 242 -0.09 -9.99 -19.07
C ASP A 242 -1.14 -9.20 -18.27
N ILE A 243 -1.22 -7.87 -18.47
CA ILE A 243 -2.22 -7.04 -17.79
C ILE A 243 -3.63 -7.42 -18.26
N ASP A 244 -3.83 -7.63 -19.53
CA ASP A 244 -5.12 -8.05 -20.11
C ASP A 244 -5.54 -9.41 -19.56
N MET A 245 -4.64 -10.39 -19.60
CA MET A 245 -4.86 -11.71 -19.00
C MET A 245 -5.24 -11.61 -17.53
N ILE A 246 -4.48 -10.85 -16.73
CA ILE A 246 -4.79 -10.66 -15.31
C ILE A 246 -6.17 -10.02 -15.14
N ALA A 247 -6.53 -9.00 -15.91
CA ALA A 247 -7.84 -8.37 -15.84
C ALA A 247 -8.98 -9.35 -16.12
N ASP A 248 -8.84 -10.21 -17.16
CA ASP A 248 -9.82 -11.24 -17.48
C ASP A 248 -9.95 -12.27 -16.35
N ARG A 249 -8.82 -12.70 -15.75
CA ARG A 249 -8.85 -13.66 -14.63
C ARG A 249 -9.47 -13.05 -13.37
N LEU A 250 -9.15 -11.77 -13.04
CA LEU A 250 -9.79 -11.05 -11.92
C LEU A 250 -11.31 -11.04 -12.06
N LEU A 251 -11.82 -10.80 -13.27
CA LEU A 251 -13.26 -10.81 -13.57
C LEU A 251 -13.85 -12.23 -13.48
N ALA A 252 -13.18 -13.22 -14.08
CA ALA A 252 -13.65 -14.61 -14.11
C ALA A 252 -13.78 -15.20 -12.70
N HIS A 253 -12.84 -14.89 -11.81
CA HIS A 253 -12.85 -15.35 -10.42
C HIS A 253 -13.67 -14.47 -9.47
N GLY A 254 -14.19 -13.32 -9.92
CA GLY A 254 -14.95 -12.40 -9.07
C GLY A 254 -14.09 -11.83 -7.93
N ILE A 255 -12.87 -11.37 -8.26
CA ILE A 255 -12.02 -10.64 -7.31
C ILE A 255 -12.59 -9.24 -7.07
N ASP A 256 -12.49 -8.77 -5.84
CA ASP A 256 -13.18 -7.57 -5.37
C ASP A 256 -12.40 -6.27 -5.66
N GLY A 257 -11.08 -6.34 -5.85
CA GLY A 257 -10.25 -5.18 -6.12
C GLY A 257 -8.89 -5.53 -6.71
N VAL A 258 -8.23 -4.57 -7.35
CA VAL A 258 -6.84 -4.70 -7.82
C VAL A 258 -6.01 -3.51 -7.36
N ILE A 259 -4.77 -3.78 -6.92
CA ILE A 259 -3.81 -2.75 -6.50
C ILE A 259 -2.70 -2.66 -7.54
N ALA A 260 -2.62 -1.54 -8.22
CA ALA A 260 -1.65 -1.24 -9.26
C ALA A 260 -0.86 0.02 -8.87
N THR A 261 0.44 -0.12 -8.50
CA THR A 261 1.32 -1.29 -8.58
C THR A 261 2.21 -1.47 -7.36
N ASN A 262 2.99 -2.56 -7.36
CA ASN A 262 4.17 -2.73 -6.49
C ASN A 262 5.35 -1.89 -7.03
N THR A 263 6.56 -2.12 -6.56
CA THR A 263 7.81 -1.50 -7.01
C THR A 263 8.31 -2.11 -8.32
N THR A 264 9.08 -1.34 -9.11
CA THR A 264 9.66 -1.79 -10.39
C THR A 264 11.09 -2.29 -10.24
N VAL A 265 11.51 -3.20 -11.12
CA VAL A 265 12.91 -3.58 -11.30
C VAL A 265 13.63 -2.68 -12.32
N SER A 266 12.89 -1.88 -13.08
CA SER A 266 13.46 -0.87 -13.96
C SER A 266 14.26 0.19 -13.17
N ARG A 267 15.26 0.75 -13.82
CA ARG A 267 16.08 1.84 -13.28
C ARG A 267 15.93 3.15 -14.08
N ALA A 268 14.92 3.19 -14.95
CA ALA A 268 14.60 4.38 -15.72
C ALA A 268 14.40 5.60 -14.80
N GLY A 269 15.08 6.69 -15.12
CA GLY A 269 15.01 7.94 -14.36
C GLY A 269 15.89 8.00 -13.10
N VAL A 270 16.73 6.97 -12.84
CA VAL A 270 17.67 6.95 -11.69
C VAL A 270 19.09 6.57 -12.10
N GLU A 271 19.43 6.61 -13.39
CA GLU A 271 20.70 6.14 -13.94
C GLU A 271 21.91 6.89 -13.39
N ARG A 272 21.71 8.14 -12.97
CA ARG A 272 22.77 9.00 -12.40
C ARG A 272 22.95 8.84 -10.91
N SER A 273 22.02 8.15 -10.23
CA SER A 273 22.11 7.92 -8.79
C SER A 273 23.27 6.98 -8.46
N PRO A 274 24.04 7.23 -7.41
CA PRO A 274 25.08 6.29 -6.94
C PRO A 274 24.53 4.91 -6.56
N HIS A 275 23.24 4.83 -6.25
CA HIS A 275 22.56 3.59 -5.87
C HIS A 275 21.81 2.90 -7.05
N HIS A 276 21.93 3.40 -8.29
CA HIS A 276 21.17 2.84 -9.42
C HIS A 276 21.42 1.35 -9.68
N ARG A 277 22.62 0.84 -9.31
CA ARG A 277 22.99 -0.58 -9.48
C ARG A 277 22.49 -1.50 -8.36
N GLU A 278 21.94 -0.94 -7.28
CA GLU A 278 21.43 -1.75 -6.18
C GLU A 278 20.27 -2.65 -6.63
N ALA A 279 20.34 -3.92 -6.25
CA ALA A 279 19.25 -4.86 -6.48
C ALA A 279 18.02 -4.50 -5.63
N GLY A 280 16.83 -4.84 -6.11
CA GLY A 280 15.57 -4.63 -5.41
C GLY A 280 14.55 -3.80 -6.19
N GLY A 281 13.44 -3.49 -5.56
CA GLY A 281 12.35 -2.72 -6.16
C GLY A 281 12.56 -1.22 -5.99
N LEU A 282 12.43 -0.45 -7.09
CA LEU A 282 12.43 1.00 -7.13
C LEU A 282 11.01 1.53 -6.92
N SER A 283 10.87 2.49 -6.02
CA SER A 283 9.63 3.23 -5.73
C SER A 283 9.89 4.74 -5.72
N GLY A 284 8.83 5.53 -5.64
CA GLY A 284 8.91 6.99 -5.67
C GLY A 284 8.64 7.57 -7.06
N LYS A 285 9.04 8.82 -7.27
CA LYS A 285 8.70 9.61 -8.46
C LYS A 285 8.99 8.92 -9.80
N PRO A 286 10.12 8.20 -9.99
CA PRO A 286 10.40 7.52 -11.26
C PRO A 286 9.39 6.45 -11.64
N LEU A 287 8.67 5.87 -10.67
CA LEU A 287 7.65 4.85 -10.92
C LEU A 287 6.32 5.44 -11.41
N GLN A 288 6.10 6.77 -11.35
CA GLN A 288 4.80 7.40 -11.59
C GLN A 288 4.19 7.01 -12.94
N HIS A 289 4.95 7.19 -14.02
CA HIS A 289 4.46 6.94 -15.39
C HIS A 289 4.13 5.46 -15.60
N ALA A 290 5.05 4.54 -15.29
CA ALA A 290 4.82 3.10 -15.47
C ALA A 290 3.61 2.60 -14.68
N ALA A 291 3.46 3.02 -13.40
CA ALA A 291 2.31 2.65 -12.60
C ALA A 291 0.99 3.26 -13.14
N THR A 292 1.03 4.47 -13.69
CA THR A 292 -0.16 5.11 -14.30
C THR A 292 -0.58 4.38 -15.58
N THR A 293 0.36 3.95 -16.41
CA THR A 293 0.09 3.14 -17.62
C THR A 293 -0.63 1.83 -17.27
N VAL A 294 -0.16 1.12 -16.24
CA VAL A 294 -0.82 -0.11 -15.76
C VAL A 294 -2.23 0.17 -15.28
N VAL A 295 -2.45 1.24 -14.50
CA VAL A 295 -3.79 1.65 -14.04
C VAL A 295 -4.71 1.93 -15.24
N CYS A 296 -4.24 2.68 -16.23
CA CYS A 296 -5.01 3.02 -17.42
C CYS A 296 -5.40 1.76 -18.21
N ARG A 297 -4.47 0.82 -18.42
CA ARG A 297 -4.74 -0.45 -19.13
C ARG A 297 -5.76 -1.30 -18.38
N LEU A 298 -5.61 -1.45 -17.06
CA LEU A 298 -6.58 -2.15 -16.23
C LEU A 298 -7.97 -1.51 -16.30
N ALA A 299 -8.07 -0.18 -16.25
CA ALA A 299 -9.35 0.52 -16.32
C ALA A 299 -10.08 0.25 -17.65
N GLN A 300 -9.35 0.21 -18.77
CA GLN A 300 -9.89 -0.13 -20.09
C GLN A 300 -10.46 -1.55 -20.13
N GLN A 301 -9.80 -2.52 -19.49
CA GLN A 301 -10.22 -3.92 -19.47
C GLN A 301 -11.33 -4.18 -18.45
N LEU A 302 -11.21 -3.63 -17.24
CA LEU A 302 -12.14 -3.88 -16.14
C LEU A 302 -13.46 -3.12 -16.29
N LYS A 303 -13.50 -1.97 -16.98
CA LYS A 303 -14.71 -1.19 -17.27
C LYS A 303 -15.56 -0.96 -16.01
N ASP A 304 -14.94 -0.45 -14.96
CA ASP A 304 -15.53 -0.16 -13.64
C ASP A 304 -16.13 -1.35 -12.86
N ARG A 305 -15.99 -2.58 -13.38
CA ARG A 305 -16.51 -3.78 -12.71
C ARG A 305 -15.71 -4.18 -11.47
N ILE A 306 -14.43 -3.83 -11.42
CA ILE A 306 -13.53 -4.04 -10.29
C ILE A 306 -12.81 -2.73 -9.99
N PRO A 307 -12.90 -2.19 -8.77
CA PRO A 307 -12.20 -0.95 -8.40
C PRO A 307 -10.69 -1.14 -8.38
N ILE A 308 -9.99 -0.10 -8.85
CA ILE A 308 -8.53 -0.05 -8.92
C ILE A 308 -8.01 0.86 -7.80
N ILE A 309 -7.07 0.36 -7.01
CA ILE A 309 -6.29 1.17 -6.06
C ILE A 309 -4.96 1.52 -6.72
N GLY A 310 -4.79 2.79 -7.12
CA GLY A 310 -3.60 3.27 -7.79
C GLY A 310 -2.44 3.52 -6.81
N VAL A 311 -1.27 2.93 -7.06
CA VAL A 311 -0.07 3.08 -6.23
C VAL A 311 1.16 3.25 -7.11
N GLY A 312 2.10 4.10 -6.68
CA GLY A 312 3.39 4.30 -7.35
C GLY A 312 3.55 5.72 -7.88
N GLY A 313 4.59 6.41 -7.38
CA GLY A 313 4.99 7.74 -7.81
C GLY A 313 4.10 8.89 -7.35
N ILE A 314 3.20 8.68 -6.41
CA ILE A 314 2.32 9.74 -5.90
C ILE A 314 3.09 10.58 -4.87
N ASP A 315 3.57 11.75 -5.30
CA ASP A 315 4.32 12.73 -4.52
C ASP A 315 3.67 14.11 -4.48
N SER A 316 2.52 14.28 -5.14
CA SER A 316 1.79 15.54 -5.27
C SER A 316 0.31 15.32 -5.55
N ALA A 317 -0.50 16.38 -5.44
CA ALA A 317 -1.90 16.37 -5.86
C ALA A 317 -2.04 16.04 -7.36
N ALA A 318 -1.16 16.60 -8.20
CA ALA A 318 -1.15 16.34 -9.64
C ALA A 318 -0.93 14.85 -9.95
N ALA A 319 0.08 14.22 -9.31
CA ALA A 319 0.37 12.80 -9.48
C ALA A 319 -0.80 11.90 -9.00
N ALA A 320 -1.51 12.30 -7.95
CA ALA A 320 -2.72 11.60 -7.53
C ALA A 320 -3.86 11.77 -8.54
N THR A 321 -4.05 12.99 -9.06
CA THR A 321 -5.07 13.28 -10.09
C THR A 321 -4.83 12.46 -11.35
N GLU A 322 -3.58 12.31 -11.80
CA GLU A 322 -3.25 11.44 -12.93
C GLU A 322 -3.70 9.99 -12.71
N LYS A 323 -3.54 9.44 -11.49
CA LYS A 323 -4.04 8.10 -11.16
C LYS A 323 -5.56 8.01 -11.25
N PHE A 324 -6.28 9.03 -10.73
CA PHE A 324 -7.74 9.05 -10.81
C PHE A 324 -8.23 9.19 -12.26
N VAL A 325 -7.60 10.06 -13.05
CA VAL A 325 -7.92 10.22 -14.48
C VAL A 325 -7.64 8.94 -15.26
N ALA A 326 -6.59 8.19 -14.88
CA ALA A 326 -6.27 6.89 -15.47
C ALA A 326 -7.27 5.78 -15.07
N GLY A 327 -8.22 6.04 -14.14
CA GLY A 327 -9.26 5.10 -13.75
C GLY A 327 -9.11 4.51 -12.35
N ALA A 328 -8.18 4.99 -11.52
CA ALA A 328 -8.12 4.57 -10.13
C ALA A 328 -9.30 5.10 -9.32
N THR A 329 -9.96 4.25 -8.54
CA THR A 329 -11.03 4.61 -7.60
C THR A 329 -10.44 5.18 -6.31
N LEU A 330 -9.36 4.58 -5.83
CA LEU A 330 -8.61 4.93 -4.63
C LEU A 330 -7.12 5.03 -4.96
N VAL A 331 -6.35 5.70 -4.10
CA VAL A 331 -4.90 5.77 -4.23
C VAL A 331 -4.21 5.43 -2.92
N GLN A 332 -2.99 4.89 -2.99
CA GLN A 332 -2.13 4.68 -1.82
C GLN A 332 -0.80 5.42 -2.00
N VAL A 333 -0.30 5.99 -0.91
CA VAL A 333 1.02 6.65 -0.88
C VAL A 333 2.00 5.88 0.02
N TYR A 334 3.29 5.93 -0.35
CA TYR A 334 4.40 5.39 0.42
C TYR A 334 5.61 6.33 0.35
N SER A 335 6.41 6.28 -0.72
CA SER A 335 7.64 7.09 -0.87
C SER A 335 7.33 8.59 -0.88
N GLY A 336 6.21 9.01 -1.47
CA GLY A 336 5.77 10.40 -1.42
C GLY A 336 5.58 10.91 0.02
N LEU A 337 5.05 10.08 0.93
CA LEU A 337 4.95 10.43 2.36
C LEU A 337 6.32 10.64 3.00
N ILE A 338 7.33 9.82 2.65
CA ILE A 338 8.70 9.95 3.16
C ILE A 338 9.33 11.28 2.71
N TYR A 339 9.10 11.71 1.49
CA TYR A 339 9.71 12.93 0.96
C TYR A 339 8.93 14.20 1.27
N ARG A 340 7.59 14.16 1.27
CA ARG A 340 6.70 15.32 1.43
C ARG A 340 6.13 15.44 2.84
N GLY A 341 6.15 14.36 3.62
CA GLY A 341 5.54 14.31 4.94
C GLY A 341 4.01 14.31 4.91
N PRO A 342 3.37 14.50 6.08
CA PRO A 342 1.91 14.38 6.22
C PRO A 342 1.09 15.40 5.41
N ASN A 343 1.70 16.52 4.97
CA ASN A 343 1.01 17.52 4.15
C ASN A 343 0.54 16.98 2.80
N LEU A 344 1.22 15.95 2.29
CA LEU A 344 0.85 15.32 1.01
C LEU A 344 -0.62 14.88 0.99
N LEU A 345 -1.14 14.34 2.10
CA LEU A 345 -2.53 13.92 2.19
C LEU A 345 -3.49 15.11 1.99
N ARG A 346 -3.17 16.25 2.63
CA ARG A 346 -3.98 17.47 2.53
C ARG A 346 -3.95 18.04 1.11
N GLU A 347 -2.77 18.06 0.49
CA GLU A 347 -2.59 18.52 -0.89
C GLU A 347 -3.43 17.68 -1.86
N ILE A 348 -3.40 16.35 -1.73
CA ILE A 348 -4.19 15.44 -2.57
C ILE A 348 -5.69 15.65 -2.36
N MET A 349 -6.12 15.78 -1.09
CA MET A 349 -7.53 16.01 -0.77
C MET A 349 -8.03 17.36 -1.27
N ALA A 350 -7.23 18.43 -1.18
CA ALA A 350 -7.59 19.75 -1.69
C ALA A 350 -7.67 19.81 -3.22
N GLY A 351 -6.85 19.06 -3.92
CA GLY A 351 -6.84 18.98 -5.38
C GLY A 351 -8.02 18.23 -6.01
N ARG A 352 -8.90 17.64 -5.21
CA ARG A 352 -10.14 16.97 -5.67
C ARG A 352 -11.41 17.82 -5.53
N CYS A 353 -11.30 19.04 -5.00
CA CYS A 353 -12.43 19.96 -4.85
C CYS A 353 -12.70 20.74 -6.18
#